data_e98c7bea5010c3c88e48c604e648e6b9
#
_entry.id   e98c7bea5010c3c88e48c604e648e6b9
#
_cell.length_a   1.000
_cell.length_b   1.000
_cell.length_c   1.000
_cell.angle_alpha   90.00
_cell.angle_beta   90.00
_cell.angle_gamma   90.00
#
_symmetry.space_group_name_H-M   'P 1'
#
loop_
_entity.id
_entity.type
_entity.pdbx_description
1 polymer ?
#
loop_
_entity_poly.entity_id
_entity_poly.type
_entity_poly.pdbx_seq_one_letter_code
_entity_poly.pdbx_strand_id
1 'polypeptide(L)'
;MKNLVHIGSVQDGAIVHFPHSACEYMKVCDKNGNGGVVRLPYGKYINIRDLNNEGLGLICEIVYEDLDRMYYPDSYKDIDDV
;
A
#
# COMPACT_ATOMS: atom_id res chain seq x y z
N MET A 1 -18.99 9.43 -2.71
CA MET A 1 -17.86 10.35 -2.74
C MET A 1 -16.61 9.66 -2.23
N LYS A 2 -15.52 9.83 -2.91
CA LYS A 2 -14.29 9.15 -2.55
C LYS A 2 -13.48 10.00 -1.59
N ASN A 3 -12.91 9.36 -0.59
CA ASN A 3 -12.03 10.04 0.34
C ASN A 3 -10.60 9.85 -0.14
N LEU A 4 -10.00 10.93 -0.57
CA LEU A 4 -8.62 10.89 -1.02
C LEU A 4 -7.73 11.26 0.15
N VAL A 5 -6.71 10.46 0.37
CA VAL A 5 -5.79 10.66 1.49
C VAL A 5 -4.36 10.56 0.98
N HIS A 6 -3.44 11.09 1.76
CA HIS A 6 -2.02 10.96 1.45
C HIS A 6 -1.59 9.53 1.80
N ILE A 7 -0.83 8.91 0.90
CA ILE A 7 -0.41 7.53 1.09
C ILE A 7 0.36 7.34 2.41
N GLY A 8 1.06 8.36 2.84
CA GLY A 8 1.82 8.28 4.08
C GLY A 8 0.96 8.11 5.32
N SER A 9 -0.33 8.46 5.25
CA SER A 9 -1.23 8.34 6.38
C SER A 9 -1.98 7.02 6.37
N VAL A 10 -1.80 6.20 5.35
CA VAL A 10 -2.50 4.93 5.22
C VAL A 10 -1.78 3.88 6.06
N GLN A 11 -2.54 3.05 6.76
CA GLN A 11 -1.95 2.01 7.58
C GLN A 11 -1.45 0.86 6.73
N ASP A 12 -0.43 0.19 7.22
CA ASP A 12 0.12 -0.96 6.51
C ASP A 12 -0.93 -2.05 6.41
N GLY A 13 -1.01 -2.67 5.26
CA GLY A 13 -1.98 -3.72 5.00
C GLY A 13 -3.25 -3.24 4.31
N ALA A 14 -3.48 -1.94 4.26
CA ALA A 14 -4.67 -1.42 3.59
C ALA A 14 -4.50 -1.49 2.08
N ILE A 15 -5.62 -1.69 1.40
CA ILE A 15 -5.63 -1.70 -0.07
C ILE A 15 -6.04 -0.32 -0.54
N VAL A 16 -5.28 0.24 -1.45
CA VAL A 16 -5.54 1.58 -1.96
C VAL A 16 -5.60 1.58 -3.47
N HIS A 17 -6.18 2.63 -4.00
CA HIS A 17 -6.26 2.86 -5.43
C HIS A 17 -5.76 4.27 -5.72
N PHE A 18 -4.80 4.37 -6.62
CA PHE A 18 -4.30 5.67 -7.04
C PHE A 18 -5.12 6.15 -8.24
N PRO A 19 -5.54 7.42 -8.24
CA PRO A 19 -6.43 7.90 -9.30
C PRO A 19 -5.88 7.74 -10.71
N HIS A 20 -4.55 7.71 -10.84
CA HIS A 20 -3.93 7.63 -12.15
C HIS A 20 -3.53 6.21 -12.54
N SER A 21 -4.03 5.23 -11.82
CA SER A 21 -3.67 3.84 -12.08
C SER A 21 -4.94 3.00 -12.13
N ALA A 22 -4.90 1.94 -12.93
CA ALA A 22 -6.01 1.00 -13.01
C ALA A 22 -5.87 -0.14 -12.02
N CYS A 23 -4.73 -0.24 -11.34
CA CYS A 23 -4.44 -1.35 -10.44
C CYS A 23 -4.65 -0.94 -9.01
N GLU A 24 -4.85 -1.94 -8.16
CA GLU A 24 -4.90 -1.72 -6.72
C GLU A 24 -3.54 -2.03 -6.13
N TYR A 25 -3.26 -1.40 -4.99
CA TYR A 25 -1.98 -1.53 -4.33
C TYR A 25 -2.20 -1.77 -2.85
N MET A 26 -1.24 -2.43 -2.21
CA MET A 26 -1.27 -2.61 -0.76
C MET A 26 -0.21 -1.74 -0.13
N LYS A 27 -0.59 -0.99 0.89
CA LYS A 27 0.37 -0.18 1.65
C LYS A 27 1.22 -1.11 2.51
N VAL A 28 2.52 -0.97 2.44
CA VAL A 28 3.45 -1.82 3.20
C VAL A 28 4.60 -0.97 3.71
N CYS A 29 5.39 -1.58 4.59
CA CYS A 29 6.63 -1.00 5.06
C CYS A 29 7.75 -1.97 4.76
N ASP A 30 8.91 -1.46 4.41
CA ASP A 30 10.04 -2.35 4.24
C ASP A 30 10.67 -2.63 5.61
N LYS A 31 11.71 -3.45 5.63
CA LYS A 31 12.32 -3.85 6.88
C LYS A 31 13.03 -2.70 7.60
N ASN A 32 13.25 -1.61 6.90
CA ASN A 32 13.86 -0.43 7.50
C ASN A 32 12.82 0.58 7.97
N GLY A 33 11.53 0.23 7.84
CA GLY A 33 10.48 1.12 8.27
C GLY A 33 10.06 2.14 7.22
N ASN A 34 10.54 2.02 5.99
CA ASN A 34 10.17 2.94 4.94
C ASN A 34 8.86 2.49 4.30
N GLY A 35 7.91 3.42 4.21
CA GLY A 35 6.63 3.13 3.63
C GLY A 35 6.71 2.98 2.13
N GLY A 36 5.78 2.23 1.58
CA GLY A 36 5.68 2.04 0.16
C GLY A 36 4.43 1.26 -0.18
N VAL A 37 4.34 0.81 -1.42
CA VAL A 37 3.19 0.05 -1.87
C VAL A 37 3.65 -1.11 -2.73
N VAL A 38 2.81 -2.13 -2.82
CA VAL A 38 3.03 -3.26 -3.70
C VAL A 38 1.81 -3.36 -4.60
N ARG A 39 2.03 -3.40 -5.91
CA ARG A 39 0.92 -3.51 -6.85
C ARG A 39 0.35 -4.92 -6.80
N LEU A 40 -0.97 -4.99 -6.80
CA LEU A 40 -1.65 -6.26 -6.73
C LEU A 40 -2.06 -6.71 -8.12
N PRO A 41 -2.10 -8.01 -8.36
CA PRO A 41 -1.74 -9.08 -7.43
C PRO A 41 -0.26 -9.42 -7.42
N TYR A 42 0.52 -9.00 -8.41
CA TYR A 42 1.89 -9.41 -8.52
C TYR A 42 2.84 -8.26 -8.76
N GLY A 43 2.86 -7.28 -8.03
CA GLY A 43 3.75 -6.17 -8.25
C GLY A 43 4.97 -6.24 -7.37
N LYS A 44 5.93 -5.39 -7.66
CA LYS A 44 7.07 -5.23 -6.80
C LYS A 44 6.85 -4.03 -5.89
N TYR A 45 7.64 -3.95 -4.86
CA TYR A 45 7.58 -2.87 -3.91
C TYR A 45 8.01 -1.55 -4.58
N ILE A 46 7.25 -0.49 -4.29
CA ILE A 46 7.59 0.85 -4.75
C ILE A 46 7.62 1.73 -3.52
N ASN A 47 8.78 2.32 -3.26
CA ASN A 47 8.91 3.23 -2.12
C ASN A 47 8.07 4.49 -2.35
N ILE A 48 7.56 5.06 -1.27
CA ILE A 48 6.75 6.28 -1.37
C ILE A 48 7.49 7.37 -2.14
N ARG A 49 8.78 7.47 -1.97
CA ARG A 49 9.56 8.50 -2.66
C ARG A 49 9.55 8.32 -4.18
N ASP A 50 9.29 7.12 -4.64
CA ASP A 50 9.33 6.84 -6.07
C ASP A 50 7.96 6.91 -6.72
N LEU A 51 6.90 7.12 -5.95
CA LEU A 51 5.56 7.10 -6.50
C LEU A 51 5.34 8.15 -7.58
N ASN A 52 5.89 9.34 -7.40
CA ASN A 52 5.74 10.37 -8.41
C ASN A 52 6.45 9.98 -9.70
N ASN A 53 7.60 9.34 -9.58
CA ASN A 53 8.35 8.89 -10.76
C ASN A 53 7.61 7.79 -11.50
N GLU A 54 6.78 7.04 -10.77
CA GLU A 54 6.00 5.97 -11.38
C GLU A 54 4.67 6.49 -11.94
N GLY A 55 4.41 7.77 -11.80
CA GLY A 55 3.18 8.34 -12.31
C GLY A 55 1.98 8.15 -11.41
N LEU A 56 2.18 7.69 -10.18
CA LEU A 56 1.07 7.39 -9.29
C LEU A 56 0.69 8.57 -8.40
N GLY A 57 1.66 9.36 -8.01
CA GLY A 57 1.41 10.47 -7.09
C GLY A 57 1.30 9.98 -5.66
N LEU A 58 1.03 10.90 -4.76
CA LEU A 58 1.00 10.59 -3.32
C LEU A 58 -0.40 10.53 -2.74
N ILE A 59 -1.41 10.77 -3.54
CA ILE A 59 -2.80 10.79 -3.08
C ILE A 59 -3.50 9.55 -3.58
N CYS A 60 -4.23 8.91 -2.69
CA CYS A 60 -4.90 7.67 -3.04
C CYS A 60 -6.24 7.56 -2.33
N GLU A 61 -7.02 6.57 -2.75
CA GLU A 61 -8.30 6.26 -2.14
C GLU A 61 -8.16 4.94 -1.41
N ILE A 62 -8.65 4.85 -0.18
CA ILE A 62 -8.62 3.59 0.54
C ILE A 62 -9.76 2.73 0.04
N VAL A 63 -9.44 1.57 -0.52
CA VAL A 63 -10.42 0.63 -1.05
C VAL A 63 -10.86 -0.33 0.03
N TYR A 64 -9.94 -0.81 0.83
CA TYR A 64 -10.22 -1.78 1.86
C TYR A 64 -9.29 -1.58 3.03
N GLU A 65 -9.87 -1.56 4.21
CA GLU A 65 -9.09 -1.38 5.42
C GLU A 65 -9.78 -2.18 6.51
N ASP A 66 -9.10 -3.17 7.03
CA ASP A 66 -9.66 -4.02 8.06
C ASP A 66 -8.77 -3.94 9.28
N LEU A 67 -9.21 -3.19 10.25
CA LEU A 67 -8.43 -2.93 11.44
C LEU A 67 -8.07 -4.18 12.22
N ASP A 68 -8.92 -5.19 12.13
CA ASP A 68 -8.65 -6.42 12.84
C ASP A 68 -7.56 -7.25 12.20
N ARG A 69 -7.27 -6.99 10.94
CA ARG A 69 -6.33 -7.80 10.20
C ARG A 69 -5.13 -7.04 9.71
N MET A 70 -5.18 -5.76 9.92
CA MET A 70 -4.15 -4.94 9.40
C MET A 70 -2.82 -5.24 9.95
N TYR A 71 -2.81 -5.70 11.18
CA TYR A 71 -1.58 -6.04 11.66
C TYR A 71 -1.43 -7.45 11.67
N TYR A 72 -2.00 -8.17 11.07
CA TYR A 72 -1.86 -9.38 10.97
C TYR A 72 -1.72 -9.86 10.12
N PRO A 73 -1.68 -9.79 9.81
CA PRO A 73 -1.32 -10.46 8.86
C PRO A 73 -0.59 -11.67 9.14
N ASP A 74 -1.21 -12.62 9.53
CA ASP A 74 -0.57 -13.88 9.71
C ASP A 74 0.02 -14.40 8.42
N SER A 75 -0.69 -14.25 7.33
CA SER A 75 -0.17 -14.72 6.06
C SER A 75 1.04 -13.89 5.61
N TYR A 76 1.01 -12.63 5.94
CA TYR A 76 2.11 -11.77 5.61
C TYR A 76 3.32 -12.10 6.44
N LYS A 77 3.06 -12.42 7.68
CA LYS A 77 4.09 -12.80 8.58
C LYS A 77 4.74 -14.10 8.16
N ASP A 78 3.96 -15.02 7.66
CA ASP A 78 4.47 -16.28 7.15
C ASP A 78 5.38 -16.08 5.96
N ILE A 79 5.04 -15.12 5.13
CA ILE A 79 5.87 -14.81 3.99
C ILE A 79 7.22 -14.26 4.42
N ASP A 80 7.21 -13.45 5.44
CA ASP A 80 8.45 -12.88 5.94
C ASP A 80 9.34 -13.91 6.58
N ASP A 81 8.77 -14.94 7.13
CA ASP A 81 9.52 -15.97 7.81
C ASP A 81 10.14 -16.99 6.86
N VAL A 82 9.75 -16.94 5.64
CA VAL A 82 10.22 -17.92 4.66
C VAL A 82 11.58 -17.58 4.09
#